data_5187237dee67f7b63592a8d70b67c399
#
_entry.id   5187237dee67f7b63592a8d70b67c399
#
_cell.length_a   1.000
_cell.length_b   1.000
_cell.length_c   1.000
_cell.angle_alpha   90.00
_cell.angle_beta   90.00
_cell.angle_gamma   90.00
#
_symmetry.space_group_name_H-M   'P 1'
#
loop_
_entity.id
_entity.type
_entity.pdbx_description
1 polymer ?
#
loop_
_entity_poly.entity_id
_entity_poly.type
_entity_poly.pdbx_seq_one_letter_code
_entity_poly.pdbx_strand_id
1 'polypeptide(L)'
;MYFTKFPKLIYDVKGNNDYNFLTNILKRVKLRSGIQSGSMLFDDYSVRDGATPEELAFKYYGDSELHWVILITNNVTDRYYQWPMAQPVFDKFLTDKYGAGNEDAIHHYETTRDSGRTTANGPSDYSHRVEVNSDHDNPILVSNREYEERIQDKNRSIVLLDKRYLKAFVSEFNALVRD
;
A
#
# COMPACT_ATOMS: atom_id res chain seq x y z
N MET A 1 11.93 -17.81 4.74
CA MET A 1 11.36 -16.97 5.84
C MET A 1 12.02 -15.60 5.90
N TYR A 2 11.24 -14.52 5.90
CA TYR A 2 11.71 -13.12 5.87
C TYR A 2 12.68 -12.79 7.03
N PHE A 3 12.27 -13.02 8.26
CA PHE A 3 13.04 -12.65 9.45
C PHE A 3 14.31 -13.48 9.70
N THR A 4 14.49 -14.61 9.04
CA THR A 4 15.72 -15.42 9.21
C THR A 4 16.98 -14.74 8.64
N LYS A 5 16.79 -13.71 7.82
CA LYS A 5 17.87 -12.94 7.18
C LYS A 5 18.37 -11.77 8.05
N PHE A 6 17.60 -11.40 9.07
CA PHE A 6 17.91 -10.29 9.95
C PHE A 6 19.04 -10.62 10.92
N PRO A 7 19.91 -9.65 11.27
CA PRO A 7 20.97 -9.83 12.25
C PRO A 7 20.38 -10.15 13.62
N LYS A 8 21.16 -10.81 14.44
CA LYS A 8 20.80 -11.10 15.83
C LYS A 8 21.43 -10.06 16.75
N LEU A 9 20.69 -9.67 17.78
CA LEU A 9 21.14 -8.84 18.88
C LEU A 9 21.23 -9.69 20.14
N ILE A 10 22.22 -9.36 20.97
CA ILE A 10 22.29 -9.88 22.33
C ILE A 10 21.54 -8.90 23.23
N TYR A 11 20.49 -9.38 23.89
CA TYR A 11 19.63 -8.52 24.72
C TYR A 11 19.23 -9.22 26.01
N ASP A 12 19.30 -8.47 27.12
CA ASP A 12 18.79 -8.89 28.41
C ASP A 12 17.35 -8.40 28.59
N VAL A 13 16.38 -9.29 28.42
CA VAL A 13 14.95 -8.97 28.49
C VAL A 13 14.51 -8.58 29.89
N LYS A 14 15.16 -9.14 30.92
CA LYS A 14 14.74 -9.00 32.33
C LYS A 14 15.63 -8.09 33.18
N GLY A 15 16.75 -7.62 32.62
CA GLY A 15 17.73 -6.83 33.39
C GLY A 15 18.46 -7.62 34.50
N ASN A 16 18.54 -8.94 34.37
CA ASN A 16 19.15 -9.84 35.35
C ASN A 16 20.49 -10.44 34.88
N ASN A 17 21.09 -9.88 33.84
CA ASN A 17 22.30 -10.39 33.17
C ASN A 17 22.12 -11.75 32.46
N ASP A 18 20.88 -12.13 32.16
CA ASP A 18 20.55 -13.31 31.34
C ASP A 18 20.34 -12.84 29.89
N TYR A 19 21.39 -13.00 29.06
CA TYR A 19 21.45 -12.49 27.69
C TYR A 19 20.95 -13.54 26.71
N ASN A 20 19.96 -13.12 25.88
CA ASN A 20 19.38 -13.94 24.83
C ASN A 20 19.67 -13.37 23.43
N PHE A 21 19.82 -14.27 22.45
CA PHE A 21 19.93 -13.87 21.04
C PHE A 21 18.54 -13.62 20.45
N LEU A 22 18.26 -12.37 20.15
CA LEU A 22 16.99 -11.94 19.52
C LEU A 22 17.23 -11.49 18.09
N THR A 23 16.26 -11.73 17.21
CA THR A 23 16.30 -11.18 15.85
C THR A 23 16.07 -9.67 15.90
N ASN A 24 16.97 -8.89 15.28
CA ASN A 24 16.84 -7.43 15.21
C ASN A 24 15.74 -7.03 14.24
N ILE A 25 14.52 -6.93 14.69
CA ILE A 25 13.35 -6.49 13.89
C ILE A 25 13.27 -4.97 13.72
N LEU A 26 14.15 -4.20 14.35
CA LEU A 26 14.18 -2.74 14.24
C LEU A 26 14.81 -2.27 12.94
N LYS A 27 15.61 -3.11 12.28
CA LYS A 27 16.14 -2.79 10.95
C LYS A 27 15.02 -2.78 9.91
N ARG A 28 15.01 -1.74 9.10
CA ARG A 28 14.06 -1.57 8.01
C ARG A 28 14.78 -1.19 6.71
N VAL A 29 14.49 -1.94 5.67
CA VAL A 29 14.91 -1.63 4.31
C VAL A 29 13.73 -1.02 3.55
N LYS A 30 13.97 0.06 2.82
CA LYS A 30 12.98 0.75 2.00
C LYS A 30 13.52 0.98 0.61
N LEU A 31 12.67 0.84 -0.41
CA LEU A 31 13.00 1.27 -1.76
C LEU A 31 13.18 2.81 -1.78
N ARG A 32 14.17 3.30 -2.54
CA ARG A 32 14.31 4.74 -2.76
C ARG A 32 13.09 5.26 -3.54
N SER A 33 12.58 6.42 -3.13
CA SER A 33 11.56 7.13 -3.89
C SER A 33 12.07 7.43 -5.30
N GLY A 34 11.25 7.18 -6.31
CA GLY A 34 11.62 7.36 -7.72
C GLY A 34 12.02 6.08 -8.46
N ILE A 35 12.42 5.00 -7.77
CA ILE A 35 12.67 3.70 -8.44
C ILE A 35 11.35 3.08 -8.93
N GLN A 36 10.27 3.26 -8.18
CA GLN A 36 8.93 2.76 -8.53
C GLN A 36 8.39 3.33 -9.85
N SER A 37 8.84 4.50 -10.27
CA SER A 37 8.45 5.11 -11.55
C SER A 37 9.21 4.56 -12.76
N GLY A 38 10.16 3.66 -12.55
CA GLY A 38 10.92 3.00 -13.61
C GLY A 38 10.10 1.91 -14.28
N SER A 39 9.40 2.22 -15.36
CA SER A 39 8.54 1.30 -16.12
C SER A 39 9.20 0.01 -16.60
N MET A 40 10.54 -0.06 -16.61
CA MET A 40 11.29 -1.25 -17.04
C MET A 40 11.49 -2.30 -15.94
N LEU A 41 11.31 -1.93 -14.67
CA LEU A 41 11.57 -2.78 -13.52
C LEU A 41 10.29 -3.37 -12.92
N PHE A 42 9.15 -2.77 -13.21
CA PHE A 42 7.88 -3.08 -12.56
C PHE A 42 6.76 -3.22 -13.57
N ASP A 43 5.87 -4.16 -13.28
CA ASP A 43 4.62 -4.38 -14.00
C ASP A 43 3.46 -3.84 -13.16
N ASP A 44 2.58 -3.03 -13.77
CA ASP A 44 1.35 -2.57 -13.12
C ASP A 44 0.39 -3.75 -12.91
N TYR A 45 -0.20 -3.83 -11.74
CA TYR A 45 -1.13 -4.89 -11.37
C TYR A 45 -2.28 -4.36 -10.53
N SER A 46 -3.49 -4.80 -10.86
CA SER A 46 -4.68 -4.54 -10.05
C SER A 46 -5.02 -5.76 -9.20
N VAL A 47 -4.98 -5.58 -7.88
CA VAL A 47 -5.27 -6.65 -6.92
C VAL A 47 -6.75 -7.04 -6.99
N ARG A 48 -7.03 -8.32 -7.16
CA ARG A 48 -8.40 -8.84 -7.15
C ARG A 48 -8.98 -8.79 -5.74
N ASP A 49 -10.31 -8.73 -5.68
CA ASP A 49 -11.00 -8.77 -4.40
C ASP A 49 -10.64 -10.03 -3.61
N GLY A 50 -10.32 -9.87 -2.32
CA GLY A 50 -9.93 -10.93 -1.41
C GLY A 50 -8.54 -11.56 -1.64
N ALA A 51 -7.80 -11.16 -2.68
CA ALA A 51 -6.47 -11.71 -2.93
C ALA A 51 -5.46 -11.26 -1.86
N THR A 52 -4.71 -12.22 -1.32
CA THR A 52 -3.67 -11.95 -0.33
C THR A 52 -2.31 -11.73 -0.98
N PRO A 53 -1.36 -11.00 -0.32
CA PRO A 53 -0.01 -10.84 -0.83
C PRO A 53 0.71 -12.17 -1.06
N GLU A 54 0.46 -13.16 -0.19
CA GLU A 54 1.03 -14.51 -0.28
C GLU A 54 0.54 -15.29 -1.51
N GLU A 55 -0.78 -15.21 -1.75
CA GLU A 55 -1.39 -15.83 -2.93
C GLU A 55 -0.88 -15.19 -4.22
N LEU A 56 -0.77 -13.86 -4.23
CA LEU A 56 -0.24 -13.12 -5.37
C LEU A 56 1.24 -13.46 -5.61
N ALA A 57 2.06 -13.54 -4.54
CA ALA A 57 3.46 -13.92 -4.64
C ALA A 57 3.62 -15.34 -5.19
N PHE A 58 2.79 -16.28 -4.73
CA PHE A 58 2.79 -17.64 -5.28
C PHE A 58 2.44 -17.65 -6.77
N LYS A 59 1.40 -16.95 -7.15
CA LYS A 59 0.94 -16.88 -8.54
C LYS A 59 1.96 -16.23 -9.47
N TYR A 60 2.58 -15.13 -9.03
CA TYR A 60 3.48 -14.35 -9.85
C TYR A 60 4.93 -14.83 -9.74
N TYR A 61 5.49 -15.08 -8.57
CA TYR A 61 6.87 -15.50 -8.36
C TYR A 61 7.05 -17.01 -8.23
N GLY A 62 5.98 -17.78 -7.99
CA GLY A 62 6.02 -19.22 -7.73
C GLY A 62 6.35 -19.58 -6.27
N ASP A 63 6.45 -18.61 -5.38
CA ASP A 63 6.76 -18.81 -3.96
C ASP A 63 6.01 -17.81 -3.09
N SER A 64 5.15 -18.30 -2.21
CA SER A 64 4.38 -17.48 -1.28
C SER A 64 5.25 -16.76 -0.23
N GLU A 65 6.44 -17.28 0.07
CA GLU A 65 7.37 -16.62 0.99
C GLU A 65 7.93 -15.29 0.45
N LEU A 66 7.78 -15.03 -0.85
CA LEU A 66 8.21 -13.78 -1.50
C LEU A 66 7.18 -12.65 -1.41
N HIS A 67 6.09 -12.82 -0.64
CA HIS A 67 5.07 -11.77 -0.42
C HIS A 67 5.67 -10.45 0.09
N TRP A 68 6.72 -10.52 0.90
CA TRP A 68 7.42 -9.35 1.40
C TRP A 68 8.05 -8.48 0.30
N VAL A 69 8.44 -9.08 -0.84
CA VAL A 69 8.93 -8.32 -2.00
C VAL A 69 7.82 -7.40 -2.50
N ILE A 70 6.59 -7.92 -2.65
CA ILE A 70 5.43 -7.14 -3.08
C ILE A 70 5.15 -6.01 -2.09
N LEU A 71 5.16 -6.31 -0.78
CA LEU A 71 4.89 -5.31 0.25
C LEU A 71 5.94 -4.19 0.27
N ILE A 72 7.23 -4.54 0.21
CA ILE A 72 8.32 -3.54 0.17
C ILE A 72 8.27 -2.71 -1.11
N THR A 73 8.02 -3.35 -2.26
CA THR A 73 7.96 -2.68 -3.55
C THR A 73 6.87 -1.61 -3.57
N ASN A 74 5.74 -1.87 -2.93
CA ASN A 74 4.62 -0.94 -2.83
C ASN A 74 4.63 -0.08 -1.54
N ASN A 75 5.71 -0.15 -0.75
CA ASN A 75 5.86 0.56 0.51
C ASN A 75 4.69 0.30 1.50
N VAL A 76 4.10 -0.89 1.43
CA VAL A 76 3.05 -1.34 2.36
C VAL A 76 3.71 -1.70 3.69
N THR A 77 3.37 -0.96 4.73
CA THR A 77 3.90 -1.16 6.09
C THR A 77 2.85 -1.73 7.03
N ASP A 78 1.60 -1.44 6.76
CA ASP A 78 0.46 -1.98 7.46
C ASP A 78 -0.42 -2.74 6.47
N ARG A 79 -0.34 -4.07 6.53
CA ARG A 79 -1.10 -4.97 5.67
C ARG A 79 -2.62 -4.84 5.86
N TYR A 80 -3.09 -4.47 7.04
CA TYR A 80 -4.52 -4.43 7.33
C TYR A 80 -5.22 -3.22 6.71
N TYR A 81 -4.51 -2.09 6.58
CA TYR A 81 -5.09 -0.83 6.09
C TYR A 81 -4.55 -0.38 4.74
N GLN A 82 -3.35 -0.82 4.37
CA GLN A 82 -2.70 -0.42 3.11
C GLN A 82 -2.77 -1.50 2.01
N TRP A 83 -3.30 -2.69 2.32
CA TRP A 83 -3.66 -3.71 1.35
C TRP A 83 -5.16 -3.69 1.13
N PRO A 84 -5.67 -3.88 -0.12
CA PRO A 84 -7.11 -3.84 -0.37
C PRO A 84 -7.84 -4.90 0.44
N MET A 85 -8.88 -4.48 1.12
CA MET A 85 -9.75 -5.35 1.90
C MET A 85 -10.66 -6.15 0.99
N ALA A 86 -10.98 -7.37 1.38
CA ALA A 86 -12.09 -8.11 0.77
C ALA A 86 -13.42 -7.43 1.11
N GLN A 87 -14.41 -7.49 0.19
CA GLN A 87 -15.66 -6.75 0.33
C GLN A 87 -16.37 -6.95 1.69
N PRO A 88 -16.50 -8.17 2.25
CA PRO A 88 -17.15 -8.33 3.56
C PRO A 88 -16.38 -7.68 4.72
N VAL A 89 -15.04 -7.64 4.61
CA VAL A 89 -14.18 -6.99 5.61
C VAL A 89 -14.30 -5.47 5.50
N PHE A 90 -14.38 -4.96 4.28
CA PHE A 90 -14.58 -3.54 4.00
C PHE A 90 -15.92 -3.03 4.52
N ASP A 91 -17.02 -3.76 4.29
CA ASP A 91 -18.34 -3.39 4.80
C ASP A 91 -18.35 -3.36 6.34
N LYS A 92 -17.71 -4.34 6.98
CA LYS A 92 -17.53 -4.31 8.43
C LYS A 92 -16.69 -3.13 8.91
N PHE A 93 -15.60 -2.84 8.22
CA PHE A 93 -14.73 -1.69 8.52
C PHE A 93 -15.50 -0.37 8.45
N LEU A 94 -16.37 -0.17 7.44
CA LEU A 94 -17.22 1.01 7.34
C LEU A 94 -18.18 1.13 8.54
N THR A 95 -18.84 0.04 8.89
CA THR A 95 -19.76 0.03 10.04
C THR A 95 -19.02 0.28 11.35
N ASP A 96 -17.84 -0.32 11.54
CA ASP A 96 -17.02 -0.12 12.76
C ASP A 96 -16.49 1.32 12.87
N LYS A 97 -16.16 1.96 11.73
CA LYS A 97 -15.57 3.30 11.69
C LYS A 97 -16.61 4.41 11.82
N TYR A 98 -17.72 4.30 11.10
CA TYR A 98 -18.72 5.37 10.98
C TYR A 98 -19.99 5.11 11.78
N GLY A 99 -20.20 3.90 12.27
CA GLY A 99 -21.41 3.44 12.92
C GLY A 99 -22.44 2.92 11.92
N ALA A 100 -23.24 1.93 12.36
CA ALA A 100 -24.26 1.32 11.52
C ALA A 100 -25.28 2.35 11.01
N GLY A 101 -25.51 2.36 9.71
CA GLY A 101 -26.43 3.28 9.03
C GLY A 101 -25.84 4.64 8.65
N ASN A 102 -24.56 4.90 8.97
CA ASN A 102 -23.87 6.13 8.61
C ASN A 102 -22.86 5.92 7.47
N GLU A 103 -22.83 4.74 6.86
CA GLU A 103 -21.90 4.39 5.78
C GLU A 103 -22.07 5.34 4.58
N ASP A 104 -23.31 5.71 4.27
CA ASP A 104 -23.64 6.63 3.17
C ASP A 104 -23.87 8.08 3.61
N ALA A 105 -23.59 8.41 4.89
CA ALA A 105 -23.62 9.80 5.36
C ALA A 105 -22.54 10.64 4.68
N ILE A 106 -22.75 11.96 4.70
CA ILE A 106 -21.86 12.93 4.06
C ILE A 106 -20.50 12.93 4.77
N HIS A 107 -19.43 12.64 4.01
CA HIS A 107 -18.06 12.81 4.49
C HIS A 107 -17.59 14.25 4.25
N HIS A 108 -17.68 14.73 3.01
CA HIS A 108 -17.33 16.10 2.62
C HIS A 108 -17.93 16.46 1.25
N TYR A 109 -17.68 17.68 0.81
CA TYR A 109 -18.04 18.13 -0.51
C TYR A 109 -16.78 18.43 -1.33
N GLU A 110 -16.86 18.17 -2.64
CA GLU A 110 -15.78 18.43 -3.59
C GLU A 110 -16.28 19.28 -4.77
N THR A 111 -15.36 19.94 -5.43
CA THR A 111 -15.58 20.53 -6.75
C THR A 111 -14.45 20.14 -7.69
N THR A 112 -14.73 20.09 -8.99
CA THR A 112 -13.70 19.87 -10.01
C THR A 112 -13.01 21.17 -10.35
N ARG A 113 -11.69 21.15 -10.48
CA ARG A 113 -10.91 22.29 -10.97
C ARG A 113 -10.19 21.94 -12.25
N ASP A 114 -10.10 22.91 -13.15
CA ASP A 114 -9.24 22.83 -14.33
C ASP A 114 -7.78 22.82 -13.89
N SER A 115 -7.08 21.73 -14.17
CA SER A 115 -5.64 21.58 -13.92
C SER A 115 -4.78 22.03 -15.10
N GLY A 116 -5.42 22.60 -16.11
CA GLY A 116 -4.78 22.94 -17.37
C GLY A 116 -4.83 21.79 -18.39
N ARG A 117 -4.04 21.94 -19.45
CA ARG A 117 -3.99 20.94 -20.52
C ARG A 117 -2.82 20.00 -20.30
N THR A 118 -3.07 18.71 -20.49
CA THR A 118 -2.00 17.68 -20.41
C THR A 118 -1.07 17.73 -21.62
N THR A 119 -1.53 18.27 -22.76
CA THR A 119 -0.74 18.52 -23.97
C THR A 119 -1.08 19.91 -24.52
N ALA A 120 -0.18 20.51 -25.31
CA ALA A 120 -0.31 21.87 -25.83
C ALA A 120 -1.65 22.14 -26.52
N ASN A 121 -2.23 21.15 -27.21
CA ASN A 121 -3.51 21.24 -27.95
C ASN A 121 -4.57 20.25 -27.45
N GLY A 122 -4.36 19.66 -26.27
CA GLY A 122 -5.31 18.72 -25.65
C GLY A 122 -6.47 19.42 -24.94
N PRO A 123 -7.52 18.68 -24.55
CA PRO A 123 -8.57 19.19 -23.69
C PRO A 123 -8.04 19.58 -22.32
N SER A 124 -8.73 20.48 -21.62
CA SER A 124 -8.47 20.77 -20.21
C SER A 124 -8.76 19.55 -19.35
N ASP A 125 -7.92 19.35 -18.33
CA ASP A 125 -8.08 18.28 -17.35
C ASP A 125 -8.87 18.78 -16.13
N TYR A 126 -10.06 18.22 -15.94
CA TYR A 126 -10.94 18.47 -14.78
C TYR A 126 -10.94 17.32 -13.77
N SER A 127 -9.95 16.44 -13.81
CA SER A 127 -9.84 15.33 -12.86
C SER A 127 -9.44 15.78 -11.45
N HIS A 128 -8.84 16.97 -11.34
CA HIS A 128 -8.45 17.52 -10.06
C HIS A 128 -9.66 17.92 -9.23
N ARG A 129 -9.77 17.30 -8.04
CA ARG A 129 -10.85 17.56 -7.10
C ARG A 129 -10.31 18.32 -5.88
N VAL A 130 -11.07 19.28 -5.43
CA VAL A 130 -10.73 20.11 -4.26
C VAL A 130 -11.89 20.07 -3.29
N GLU A 131 -11.60 19.82 -2.02
CA GLU A 131 -12.59 19.89 -0.94
C GLU A 131 -13.10 21.31 -0.79
N VAL A 132 -14.42 21.44 -0.67
CA VAL A 132 -15.14 22.72 -0.55
C VAL A 132 -16.24 22.61 0.49
N ASN A 133 -16.78 23.75 0.91
CA ASN A 133 -17.95 23.81 1.77
C ASN A 133 -19.25 23.51 1.00
N SER A 134 -20.30 23.19 1.72
CA SER A 134 -21.63 22.88 1.18
C SER A 134 -22.30 24.06 0.45
N ASP A 135 -21.85 25.28 0.69
CA ASP A 135 -22.34 26.53 0.09
C ASP A 135 -21.61 26.93 -1.21
N HIS A 136 -20.64 26.12 -1.64
CA HIS A 136 -19.92 26.35 -2.89
C HIS A 136 -20.83 26.14 -4.11
N ASP A 137 -20.56 26.84 -5.22
CA ASP A 137 -21.26 26.64 -6.48
C ASP A 137 -21.03 25.21 -7.02
N ASN A 138 -22.11 24.43 -7.17
CA ASN A 138 -22.11 23.04 -7.63
C ASN A 138 -21.20 22.08 -6.81
N PRO A 139 -21.44 21.93 -5.51
CA PRO A 139 -20.70 21.00 -4.69
C PRO A 139 -21.09 19.55 -5.05
N ILE A 140 -20.11 18.69 -5.19
CA ILE A 140 -20.27 17.26 -5.37
C ILE A 140 -20.19 16.62 -3.98
N LEU A 141 -21.26 15.94 -3.58
CA LEU A 141 -21.30 15.22 -2.31
C LEU A 141 -20.44 13.95 -2.41
N VAL A 142 -19.60 13.72 -1.41
CA VAL A 142 -18.84 12.48 -1.22
C VAL A 142 -19.32 11.82 0.06
N SER A 143 -19.81 10.59 -0.02
CA SER A 143 -20.21 9.81 1.15
C SER A 143 -19.00 9.16 1.84
N ASN A 144 -19.19 8.71 3.09
CA ASN A 144 -18.19 7.95 3.82
C ASN A 144 -17.74 6.70 3.04
N ARG A 145 -18.70 5.97 2.47
CA ARG A 145 -18.44 4.80 1.63
C ARG A 145 -17.60 5.16 0.40
N GLU A 146 -18.00 6.15 -0.35
CA GLU A 146 -17.28 6.58 -1.56
C GLU A 146 -15.85 7.03 -1.25
N TYR A 147 -15.65 7.74 -0.14
CA TYR A 147 -14.33 8.16 0.32
C TYR A 147 -13.42 6.96 0.60
N GLU A 148 -13.91 5.97 1.32
CA GLU A 148 -13.14 4.77 1.64
C GLU A 148 -12.93 3.85 0.42
N GLU A 149 -13.92 3.74 -0.48
CA GLU A 149 -13.78 3.02 -1.75
C GLU A 149 -12.66 3.59 -2.60
N ARG A 150 -12.53 4.90 -2.70
CA ARG A 150 -11.42 5.56 -3.41
C ARG A 150 -10.06 5.20 -2.80
N ILE A 151 -9.97 5.07 -1.47
CA ILE A 151 -8.75 4.60 -0.79
C ILE A 151 -8.48 3.13 -1.14
N GLN A 152 -9.51 2.27 -1.16
CA GLN A 152 -9.37 0.87 -1.54
C GLN A 152 -8.92 0.74 -3.00
N ASP A 153 -9.47 1.52 -3.92
CA ASP A 153 -9.08 1.52 -5.34
C ASP A 153 -7.61 1.94 -5.52
N LYS A 154 -7.18 2.94 -4.77
CA LYS A 154 -5.76 3.32 -4.73
C LYS A 154 -4.87 2.18 -4.22
N ASN A 155 -5.30 1.48 -3.17
CA ASN A 155 -4.56 0.34 -2.61
C ASN A 155 -4.56 -0.87 -3.56
N ARG A 156 -5.56 -1.02 -4.43
CA ARG A 156 -5.63 -2.08 -5.47
C ARG A 156 -4.61 -1.89 -6.58
N SER A 157 -4.25 -0.66 -6.88
CA SER A 157 -3.27 -0.34 -7.92
C SER A 157 -1.87 -0.47 -7.36
N ILE A 158 -1.24 -1.60 -7.61
CA ILE A 158 0.11 -1.93 -7.15
C ILE A 158 1.07 -2.16 -8.31
N VAL A 159 2.36 -2.18 -8.00
CA VAL A 159 3.40 -2.58 -8.93
C VAL A 159 4.05 -3.89 -8.48
N LEU A 160 4.37 -4.77 -9.43
CA LEU A 160 5.08 -6.02 -9.19
C LEU A 160 6.48 -5.92 -9.79
N LEU A 161 7.49 -6.30 -9.01
CA LEU A 161 8.86 -6.37 -9.52
C LEU A 161 8.95 -7.47 -10.58
N ASP A 162 9.50 -7.13 -11.76
CA ASP A 162 9.71 -8.12 -12.83
C ASP A 162 10.60 -9.26 -12.32
N LYS A 163 10.20 -10.50 -12.63
CA LYS A 163 10.90 -11.74 -12.23
C LYS A 163 12.38 -11.77 -12.57
N ARG A 164 12.77 -11.09 -13.65
CA ARG A 164 14.17 -11.01 -14.10
C ARG A 164 15.07 -10.37 -13.05
N TYR A 165 14.56 -9.43 -12.29
CA TYR A 165 15.29 -8.67 -11.26
C TYR A 165 15.13 -9.25 -9.85
N LEU A 166 14.23 -10.22 -9.65
CA LEU A 166 13.91 -10.77 -8.34
C LEU A 166 15.14 -11.27 -7.57
N LYS A 167 16.02 -12.02 -8.23
CA LYS A 167 17.23 -12.57 -7.59
C LYS A 167 18.19 -11.48 -7.14
N ALA A 168 18.40 -10.46 -7.97
CA ALA A 168 19.23 -9.32 -7.64
C ALA A 168 18.65 -8.51 -6.48
N PHE A 169 17.35 -8.27 -6.50
CA PHE A 169 16.62 -7.57 -5.43
C PHE A 169 16.75 -8.30 -4.08
N VAL A 170 16.51 -9.61 -4.06
CA VAL A 170 16.63 -10.43 -2.83
C VAL A 170 18.07 -10.44 -2.31
N SER A 171 19.06 -10.49 -3.21
CA SER A 171 20.48 -10.45 -2.84
C SER A 171 20.86 -9.11 -2.20
N GLU A 172 20.45 -8.01 -2.80
CA GLU A 172 20.70 -6.65 -2.28
C GLU A 172 19.99 -6.42 -0.95
N PHE A 173 18.73 -6.85 -0.85
CA PHE A 173 17.99 -6.81 0.41
C PHE A 173 18.73 -7.53 1.53
N ASN A 174 19.22 -8.76 1.26
CA ASN A 174 19.97 -9.54 2.25
C ASN A 174 21.28 -8.87 2.67
N ALA A 175 21.96 -8.16 1.76
CA ALA A 175 23.16 -7.39 2.08
C ALA A 175 22.81 -6.20 2.99
N LEU A 176 21.82 -5.39 2.61
CA LEU A 176 21.38 -4.19 3.36
C LEU A 176 20.85 -4.49 4.76
N VAL A 177 20.24 -5.66 4.96
CA VAL A 177 19.74 -6.06 6.29
C VAL A 177 20.88 -6.47 7.22
N ARG A 178 22.00 -6.99 6.68
CA ARG A 178 23.16 -7.45 7.48
C ARG A 178 24.08 -6.32 7.90
N ASP A 179 24.22 -5.29 7.08
CA ASP A 179 24.98 -4.08 7.37
C ASP A 179 24.30 -3.21 8.45
#